data_5e1e9739f3d426898fa4d97865dfc663
#
_entry.id   5e1e9739f3d426898fa4d97865dfc663
#
_cell.length_a   1.000
_cell.length_b   1.000
_cell.length_c   1.000
_cell.angle_alpha   90.00
_cell.angle_beta   90.00
_cell.angle_gamma   90.00
#
_symmetry.space_group_name_H-M   'P 1'
#
loop_
_entity.id
_entity.type
_entity.pdbx_description
1 polymer ?
#
loop_
_entity_poly.entity_id
_entity_poly.type
_entity_poly.pdbx_seq_one_letter_code
_entity_poly.pdbx_strand_id
1 'polypeptide(L)'
;ELFPGREGSGQPPEEPADSAPAERGIIPFDRPLELYFLSGAGGWSTNLRILPDGSFVGDYRDSDMGDGGENYPHGTEYVCSFHGKFKDVISVSEHVWSLTLAELTLDTGHPVGEEWIEDGVRYVSSDPYGFNRSEGGALEPGARFMLYSPQARGYAPTDALYGMSEDSPDSNLYEFWSWWPNRHAWGPDDTLDCWGLRSLSTGYGFLSEM
;
A
#
# COMPACT_ATOMS: atom_id res chain seq x y z
N GLU A 1 -74.54 3.55 -17.05
CA GLU A 1 -73.44 4.53 -17.25
C GLU A 1 -72.13 3.80 -17.11
N LEU A 2 -71.37 3.73 -18.23
CA LEU A 2 -70.07 3.07 -18.36
C LEU A 2 -68.97 4.02 -17.95
N PHE A 3 -68.08 3.60 -17.07
CA PHE A 3 -66.79 4.27 -16.84
C PHE A 3 -65.69 3.60 -17.70
N PRO A 4 -64.89 4.35 -18.47
CA PRO A 4 -63.79 3.80 -19.23
C PRO A 4 -62.58 3.58 -18.35
N GLY A 5 -61.93 2.42 -18.47
CA GLY A 5 -60.70 2.04 -17.83
C GLY A 5 -59.54 2.91 -18.29
N ARG A 6 -58.71 3.26 -17.34
CA ARG A 6 -57.43 3.96 -17.56
C ARG A 6 -56.31 2.91 -17.56
N GLU A 7 -55.82 2.59 -18.75
CA GLU A 7 -54.60 1.80 -18.89
C GLU A 7 -53.41 2.63 -18.44
N GLY A 8 -52.78 2.24 -17.34
CA GLY A 8 -51.49 2.75 -16.88
C GLY A 8 -50.41 1.95 -17.58
N SER A 9 -49.74 2.55 -18.54
CA SER A 9 -48.50 2.06 -19.10
C SER A 9 -47.38 2.19 -18.04
N GLY A 10 -47.14 1.14 -17.30
CA GLY A 10 -45.99 1.00 -16.46
C GLY A 10 -44.74 0.79 -17.32
N GLN A 11 -43.90 1.80 -17.40
CA GLN A 11 -42.56 1.67 -17.95
C GLN A 11 -41.74 0.79 -16.99
N PRO A 12 -41.01 -0.23 -17.46
CA PRO A 12 -40.12 -1.00 -16.60
C PRO A 12 -39.08 -0.08 -15.96
N PRO A 13 -38.62 -0.34 -14.73
CA PRO A 13 -37.54 0.42 -14.14
C PRO A 13 -36.29 0.31 -15.04
N GLU A 14 -35.70 1.43 -15.41
CA GLU A 14 -34.40 1.49 -16.07
C GLU A 14 -33.40 0.77 -15.16
N GLU A 15 -32.76 -0.28 -15.68
CA GLU A 15 -31.56 -0.86 -15.09
C GLU A 15 -30.51 0.25 -14.90
N PRO A 16 -29.80 0.28 -13.76
CA PRO A 16 -28.72 1.25 -13.57
C PRO A 16 -27.69 1.05 -14.70
N ALA A 17 -27.39 2.15 -15.37
CA ALA A 17 -26.43 2.19 -16.46
C ALA A 17 -25.15 1.44 -16.07
N ASP A 18 -24.81 0.46 -16.91
CA ASP A 18 -23.57 -0.29 -16.90
C ASP A 18 -22.40 0.68 -16.68
N SER A 19 -21.78 0.58 -15.50
CA SER A 19 -20.58 1.38 -15.18
C SER A 19 -19.53 1.01 -16.22
N ALA A 20 -19.09 1.97 -17.01
CA ALA A 20 -18.06 1.78 -18.01
C ALA A 20 -16.88 0.99 -17.41
N PRO A 21 -16.34 -0.04 -18.12
CA PRO A 21 -15.24 -0.83 -17.61
C PRO A 21 -14.09 0.13 -17.27
N ALA A 22 -13.62 0.07 -16.01
CA ALA A 22 -12.51 0.85 -15.54
C ALA A 22 -11.34 0.66 -16.52
N GLU A 23 -10.83 1.75 -17.10
CA GLU A 23 -9.71 1.68 -18.03
C GLU A 23 -8.53 1.03 -17.32
N ARG A 24 -8.01 -0.06 -17.87
CA ARG A 24 -6.77 -0.67 -17.40
C ARG A 24 -5.65 0.32 -17.66
N GLY A 25 -5.24 1.03 -16.61
CA GLY A 25 -4.26 2.07 -16.69
C GLY A 25 -2.85 1.51 -16.84
N ILE A 26 -1.99 2.31 -17.45
CA ILE A 26 -0.54 2.22 -17.29
C ILE A 26 -0.24 2.81 -15.91
N ILE A 27 0.81 2.34 -15.21
CA ILE A 27 1.28 2.97 -13.98
C ILE A 27 1.49 4.46 -14.26
N PRO A 28 0.97 5.37 -13.41
CA PRO A 28 0.85 6.80 -13.74
C PRO A 28 2.16 7.60 -13.57
N PHE A 29 3.31 6.96 -13.77
CA PHE A 29 4.61 7.62 -13.76
C PHE A 29 5.54 7.03 -14.84
N ASP A 30 6.42 7.87 -15.39
CA ASP A 30 7.33 7.57 -16.52
C ASP A 30 8.78 7.28 -16.09
N ARG A 31 9.08 7.39 -14.81
CA ARG A 31 10.39 7.15 -14.19
C ARG A 31 10.23 6.37 -12.89
N PRO A 32 11.29 5.72 -12.37
CA PRO A 32 11.23 5.00 -11.11
C PRO A 32 10.69 5.87 -9.98
N LEU A 33 9.79 5.29 -9.17
CA LEU A 33 9.23 5.90 -7.97
C LEU A 33 9.86 5.25 -6.74
N GLU A 34 10.54 6.07 -5.92
CA GLU A 34 11.11 5.66 -4.64
C GLU A 34 10.12 5.95 -3.53
N LEU A 35 9.85 4.95 -2.70
CA LEU A 35 8.91 5.00 -1.59
C LEU A 35 9.53 4.42 -0.33
N TYR A 36 9.15 4.94 0.84
CA TYR A 36 9.70 4.57 2.12
C TYR A 36 8.60 4.25 3.12
N PHE A 37 8.75 3.15 3.83
CA PHE A 37 7.96 2.80 4.99
C PHE A 37 8.89 2.81 6.20
N LEU A 38 8.72 3.80 7.08
CA LEU A 38 9.68 4.12 8.13
C LEU A 38 9.04 4.04 9.51
N SER A 39 9.83 3.62 10.51
CA SER A 39 9.46 3.93 11.89
C SER A 39 9.62 5.42 12.14
N GLY A 40 8.69 6.02 12.88
CA GLY A 40 8.79 7.44 13.26
C GLY A 40 10.02 7.78 14.14
N ALA A 41 10.69 6.76 14.70
CA ALA A 41 11.86 6.88 15.56
C ALA A 41 13.19 6.48 14.87
N GLY A 42 13.15 6.03 13.60
CA GLY A 42 14.34 5.69 12.82
C GLY A 42 14.94 4.31 13.12
N GLY A 43 14.22 3.40 13.82
CA GLY A 43 14.70 2.06 14.15
C GLY A 43 14.71 1.12 12.96
N TRP A 44 13.68 1.18 12.11
CA TRP A 44 13.53 0.31 10.94
C TRP A 44 13.02 1.07 9.72
N SER A 45 13.30 0.51 8.55
CA SER A 45 12.79 1.02 7.27
C SER A 45 12.61 -0.09 6.25
N THR A 46 11.64 0.12 5.36
CA THR A 46 11.54 -0.59 4.08
C THR A 46 11.63 0.43 2.96
N ASN A 47 12.63 0.31 2.12
CA ASN A 47 12.79 1.09 0.90
C ASN A 47 12.18 0.31 -0.25
N LEU A 48 11.37 0.95 -1.07
CA LEU A 48 10.68 0.35 -2.20
C LEU A 48 10.91 1.21 -3.45
N ARG A 49 11.35 0.58 -4.52
CA ARG A 49 11.50 1.22 -5.83
C ARG A 49 10.61 0.53 -6.85
N ILE A 50 9.64 1.28 -7.40
CA ILE A 50 8.71 0.79 -8.42
C ILE A 50 9.12 1.38 -9.77
N LEU A 51 9.20 0.51 -10.80
CA LEU A 51 9.49 0.89 -12.18
C LEU A 51 8.20 1.16 -12.97
N PRO A 52 8.26 1.90 -14.09
CA PRO A 52 7.08 2.20 -14.91
C PRO A 52 6.35 0.97 -15.48
N ASP A 53 7.03 -0.17 -15.58
CA ASP A 53 6.44 -1.45 -16.03
C ASP A 53 5.73 -2.23 -14.90
N GLY A 54 5.69 -1.67 -13.69
CA GLY A 54 5.09 -2.27 -12.50
C GLY A 54 5.99 -3.23 -11.73
N SER A 55 7.18 -3.53 -12.23
CA SER A 55 8.17 -4.27 -11.44
C SER A 55 8.70 -3.42 -10.28
N PHE A 56 9.08 -4.07 -9.19
CA PHE A 56 9.64 -3.38 -8.03
C PHE A 56 10.73 -4.20 -7.35
N VAL A 57 11.57 -3.49 -6.61
CA VAL A 57 12.52 -4.04 -5.66
C VAL A 57 12.31 -3.39 -4.31
N GLY A 58 12.51 -4.15 -3.24
CA GLY A 58 12.40 -3.67 -1.87
C GLY A 58 13.53 -4.18 -0.99
N ASP A 59 13.84 -3.42 0.04
CA ASP A 59 14.85 -3.75 1.05
C ASP A 59 14.36 -3.30 2.42
N TYR A 60 14.17 -4.26 3.32
CA TYR A 60 13.82 -4.04 4.72
C TYR A 60 15.03 -4.19 5.60
N ARG A 61 15.17 -3.31 6.56
CA ARG A 61 16.19 -3.35 7.61
C ARG A 61 15.65 -2.82 8.93
N ASP A 62 15.98 -3.54 10.01
CA ASP A 62 15.76 -3.12 11.39
C ASP A 62 17.04 -3.41 12.19
N SER A 63 17.37 -2.60 13.18
CA SER A 63 18.58 -2.73 13.97
C SER A 63 18.25 -2.71 15.46
N ASP A 64 18.71 -3.74 16.19
CA ASP A 64 18.71 -3.79 17.64
C ASP A 64 20.13 -3.78 18.19
N MET A 65 20.62 -2.58 18.50
CA MET A 65 21.96 -2.37 19.08
C MET A 65 22.07 -2.87 20.53
N GLY A 66 20.95 -3.12 21.20
CA GLY A 66 20.89 -3.65 22.56
C GLY A 66 20.98 -5.16 22.61
N ASP A 67 20.73 -5.84 21.50
CA ASP A 67 20.77 -7.30 21.39
C ASP A 67 22.16 -7.77 20.89
N GLY A 68 23.18 -7.59 21.72
CA GLY A 68 24.56 -7.99 21.44
C GLY A 68 25.01 -9.19 22.25
N GLY A 69 26.03 -9.90 21.76
CA GLY A 69 26.63 -11.07 22.41
C GLY A 69 28.14 -11.13 22.22
N GLU A 70 28.81 -12.13 22.82
CA GLU A 70 30.28 -12.29 22.75
C GLU A 70 30.76 -12.38 21.30
N ASN A 71 30.00 -13.06 20.42
CA ASN A 71 30.36 -13.29 19.02
C ASN A 71 29.77 -12.21 18.08
N TYR A 72 28.83 -11.37 18.55
CA TYR A 72 28.20 -10.29 17.79
C TYR A 72 28.06 -9.01 18.66
N PRO A 73 29.18 -8.38 19.01
CA PRO A 73 29.19 -7.22 19.91
C PRO A 73 28.57 -5.98 19.29
N HIS A 74 28.30 -5.98 17.98
CA HIS A 74 27.74 -4.84 17.25
C HIS A 74 26.20 -4.89 17.12
N GLY A 75 25.54 -5.82 17.82
CA GLY A 75 24.09 -5.93 17.83
C GLY A 75 23.52 -6.88 16.79
N THR A 76 22.21 -6.79 16.61
CA THR A 76 21.43 -7.63 15.68
C THR A 76 20.78 -6.78 14.60
N GLU A 77 20.84 -7.23 13.35
CA GLU A 77 20.13 -6.66 12.22
C GLU A 77 19.14 -7.68 11.63
N TYR A 78 17.90 -7.23 11.43
CA TYR A 78 16.86 -7.96 10.71
C TYR A 78 16.81 -7.44 9.28
N VAL A 79 16.91 -8.32 8.30
CA VAL A 79 17.06 -7.93 6.90
C VAL A 79 16.17 -8.77 5.98
N CYS A 80 15.63 -8.13 4.93
CA CYS A 80 14.92 -8.81 3.86
C CYS A 80 15.03 -8.01 2.56
N SER A 81 15.68 -8.57 1.55
CA SER A 81 15.60 -8.04 0.19
C SER A 81 14.56 -8.83 -0.60
N PHE A 82 13.81 -8.17 -1.44
CA PHE A 82 12.74 -8.77 -2.21
C PHE A 82 12.49 -8.04 -3.53
N HIS A 83 11.89 -8.73 -4.48
CA HIS A 83 11.40 -8.12 -5.71
C HIS A 83 10.03 -8.68 -6.09
N GLY A 84 9.34 -8.00 -7.00
CA GLY A 84 8.05 -8.45 -7.47
C GLY A 84 7.50 -7.59 -8.60
N LYS A 85 6.21 -7.76 -8.86
CA LYS A 85 5.51 -7.03 -9.90
C LYS A 85 4.07 -6.75 -9.53
N PHE A 86 3.60 -5.56 -9.84
CA PHE A 86 2.19 -5.19 -9.84
C PHE A 86 1.55 -5.44 -11.21
N LYS A 87 0.26 -5.75 -11.21
CA LYS A 87 -0.61 -5.90 -12.38
C LYS A 87 -1.95 -5.23 -12.12
N ASP A 88 -2.82 -5.26 -13.15
CA ASP A 88 -4.20 -4.80 -13.06
C ASP A 88 -4.29 -3.39 -12.44
N VAL A 89 -3.50 -2.45 -13.00
CA VAL A 89 -3.53 -1.05 -12.60
C VAL A 89 -4.85 -0.45 -13.07
N ILE A 90 -5.70 -0.05 -12.14
CA ILE A 90 -7.04 0.47 -12.42
C ILE A 90 -7.13 1.88 -11.84
N SER A 91 -7.43 2.87 -12.68
CA SER A 91 -7.73 4.22 -12.23
C SER A 91 -9.05 4.21 -11.45
N VAL A 92 -9.00 4.66 -10.21
CA VAL A 92 -10.16 4.79 -9.32
C VAL A 92 -10.68 6.22 -9.34
N SER A 93 -9.75 7.19 -9.35
CA SER A 93 -10.02 8.62 -9.52
C SER A 93 -8.80 9.29 -10.15
N GLU A 94 -8.83 10.60 -10.32
CA GLU A 94 -7.75 11.38 -10.96
C GLU A 94 -6.37 11.16 -10.31
N HIS A 95 -6.34 10.95 -8.98
CA HIS A 95 -5.10 10.83 -8.20
C HIS A 95 -4.97 9.49 -7.45
N VAL A 96 -5.81 8.49 -7.78
CA VAL A 96 -5.88 7.22 -7.05
C VAL A 96 -5.97 6.05 -8.02
N TRP A 97 -5.12 5.05 -7.81
CA TRP A 97 -5.12 3.79 -8.58
C TRP A 97 -5.13 2.58 -7.67
N SER A 98 -5.85 1.55 -8.07
CA SER A 98 -5.77 0.22 -7.47
C SER A 98 -4.74 -0.60 -8.22
N LEU A 99 -3.90 -1.34 -7.48
CA LEU A 99 -2.87 -2.24 -7.98
C LEU A 99 -3.08 -3.62 -7.39
N THR A 100 -2.78 -4.66 -8.15
CA THR A 100 -2.78 -6.04 -7.67
C THR A 100 -1.36 -6.59 -7.68
N LEU A 101 -0.91 -7.21 -6.60
CA LEU A 101 0.35 -7.93 -6.56
C LEU A 101 0.29 -9.13 -7.50
N ALA A 102 1.18 -9.18 -8.49
CA ALA A 102 1.27 -10.30 -9.42
C ALA A 102 2.20 -11.39 -8.92
N GLU A 103 3.34 -10.98 -8.38
CA GLU A 103 4.39 -11.86 -7.86
C GLU A 103 5.21 -11.14 -6.80
N LEU A 104 5.76 -11.91 -5.86
CA LEU A 104 6.68 -11.46 -4.83
C LEU A 104 7.68 -12.57 -4.56
N THR A 105 8.96 -12.26 -4.60
CA THR A 105 10.07 -13.19 -4.36
C THR A 105 11.03 -12.57 -3.35
N LEU A 106 11.47 -13.36 -2.38
CA LEU A 106 12.49 -12.95 -1.41
C LEU A 106 13.89 -13.31 -1.94
N ASP A 107 14.81 -12.35 -1.87
CA ASP A 107 16.18 -12.46 -2.39
C ASP A 107 17.23 -12.55 -1.26
N THR A 108 16.81 -12.96 -0.08
CA THR A 108 17.68 -12.95 1.11
C THR A 108 18.84 -13.95 1.04
N GLY A 109 18.75 -14.97 0.20
CA GLY A 109 19.69 -16.09 0.18
C GLY A 109 19.61 -17.01 1.41
N HIS A 110 18.86 -16.61 2.43
CA HIS A 110 18.62 -17.28 3.70
C HIS A 110 17.12 -17.44 3.93
N PRO A 111 16.62 -18.62 4.34
CA PRO A 111 15.23 -18.78 4.75
C PRO A 111 14.85 -17.79 5.86
N VAL A 112 13.61 -17.33 5.87
CA VAL A 112 13.09 -16.46 6.94
C VAL A 112 13.27 -17.14 8.30
N GLY A 113 13.85 -16.40 9.25
CA GLY A 113 14.19 -16.88 10.59
C GLY A 113 15.59 -17.50 10.71
N GLU A 114 16.33 -17.67 9.62
CA GLU A 114 17.74 -18.09 9.69
C GLU A 114 18.60 -16.94 10.22
N GLU A 115 19.57 -17.33 11.08
CA GLU A 115 20.52 -16.40 11.70
C GLU A 115 21.95 -16.70 11.25
N TRP A 116 22.76 -15.66 11.03
CA TRP A 116 24.20 -15.79 10.79
C TRP A 116 24.93 -14.61 11.43
N ILE A 117 26.25 -14.78 11.61
CA ILE A 117 27.10 -13.72 12.17
C ILE A 117 28.13 -13.34 11.11
N GLU A 118 28.25 -12.06 10.84
CA GLU A 118 29.24 -11.49 9.94
C GLU A 118 29.74 -10.17 10.53
N ASP A 119 31.06 -9.97 10.55
CA ASP A 119 31.73 -8.76 11.05
C ASP A 119 31.27 -8.29 12.45
N GLY A 120 30.90 -9.26 13.33
CA GLY A 120 30.45 -8.97 14.69
C GLY A 120 29.02 -8.47 14.81
N VAL A 121 28.23 -8.58 13.75
CA VAL A 121 26.77 -8.37 13.71
C VAL A 121 26.06 -9.70 13.56
N ARG A 122 25.01 -9.93 14.31
CA ARG A 122 24.08 -11.02 14.06
C ARG A 122 23.01 -10.54 13.08
N TYR A 123 22.89 -11.20 11.96
CA TYR A 123 21.83 -11.01 10.99
C TYR A 123 20.72 -12.03 11.17
N VAL A 124 19.49 -11.61 10.99
CA VAL A 124 18.29 -12.46 10.99
C VAL A 124 17.53 -12.22 9.70
N SER A 125 17.37 -13.27 8.88
CA SER A 125 16.51 -13.21 7.71
C SER A 125 15.05 -12.99 8.15
N SER A 126 14.41 -11.96 7.66
CA SER A 126 13.11 -11.51 8.11
C SER A 126 12.06 -11.54 6.99
N ASP A 127 10.80 -11.35 7.37
CA ASP A 127 9.71 -11.11 6.41
C ASP A 127 9.90 -9.75 5.71
N PRO A 128 9.36 -9.58 4.49
CA PRO A 128 9.41 -8.31 3.75
C PRO A 128 8.46 -7.29 4.37
N TYR A 129 8.88 -6.57 5.42
CA TYR A 129 8.01 -5.69 6.20
C TYR A 129 7.37 -4.61 5.32
N GLY A 130 6.04 -4.52 5.38
CA GLY A 130 5.22 -3.73 4.45
C GLY A 130 4.61 -4.58 3.31
N PHE A 131 5.23 -5.72 3.00
CA PHE A 131 4.74 -6.74 2.05
C PHE A 131 4.53 -8.11 2.73
N ASN A 132 4.44 -8.13 4.05
CA ASN A 132 4.12 -9.30 4.86
C ASN A 132 2.64 -9.33 5.25
N ARG A 133 2.15 -10.52 5.63
CA ARG A 133 0.83 -10.73 6.22
C ARG A 133 0.87 -10.40 7.72
N SER A 134 -0.30 -10.08 8.28
CA SER A 134 -0.42 -9.78 9.73
C SER A 134 0.00 -10.95 10.63
N GLU A 135 -0.23 -12.18 10.17
CA GLU A 135 0.16 -13.42 10.84
C GLU A 135 1.60 -13.89 10.53
N GLY A 136 2.36 -13.13 9.75
CA GLY A 136 3.68 -13.45 9.26
C GLY A 136 3.71 -14.11 7.88
N GLY A 137 4.88 -14.11 7.25
CA GLY A 137 5.11 -14.53 5.88
C GLY A 137 4.80 -13.46 4.84
N ALA A 138 5.35 -13.62 3.65
CA ALA A 138 5.16 -12.69 2.55
C ALA A 138 3.69 -12.67 2.07
N LEU A 139 3.27 -11.53 1.49
CA LEU A 139 1.98 -11.42 0.81
C LEU A 139 1.90 -12.38 -0.38
N GLU A 140 0.72 -12.91 -0.60
CA GLU A 140 0.42 -13.79 -1.73
C GLU A 140 0.05 -12.97 -2.98
N PRO A 141 0.26 -13.51 -4.22
CA PRO A 141 -0.30 -12.95 -5.43
C PRO A 141 -1.82 -12.73 -5.30
N GLY A 142 -2.29 -11.58 -5.77
CA GLY A 142 -3.68 -11.14 -5.60
C GLY A 142 -3.89 -10.12 -4.48
N ALA A 143 -2.91 -9.91 -3.59
CA ALA A 143 -2.97 -8.83 -2.61
C ALA A 143 -3.12 -7.47 -3.29
N ARG A 144 -3.99 -6.63 -2.74
CA ARG A 144 -4.35 -5.34 -3.34
C ARG A 144 -3.66 -4.18 -2.64
N PHE A 145 -3.31 -3.19 -3.43
CA PHE A 145 -2.70 -1.93 -2.99
C PHE A 145 -3.45 -0.75 -3.59
N MET A 146 -3.37 0.39 -2.92
CA MET A 146 -3.79 1.68 -3.45
C MET A 146 -2.56 2.56 -3.64
N LEU A 147 -2.43 3.16 -4.82
CA LEU A 147 -1.40 4.14 -5.15
C LEU A 147 -2.06 5.52 -5.23
N TYR A 148 -1.46 6.49 -4.58
CA TYR A 148 -1.90 7.88 -4.51
C TYR A 148 -0.82 8.78 -5.12
N SER A 149 -1.19 9.67 -6.03
CA SER A 149 -0.29 10.73 -6.49
C SER A 149 -0.38 11.98 -5.60
N PRO A 150 0.57 12.91 -5.69
CA PRO A 150 0.40 14.24 -5.12
C PRO A 150 -0.96 14.83 -5.51
N GLN A 151 -1.59 15.58 -4.60
CA GLN A 151 -2.93 16.14 -4.69
C GLN A 151 -4.09 15.14 -4.47
N ALA A 152 -3.82 13.86 -4.21
CA ALA A 152 -4.85 12.96 -3.69
C ALA A 152 -5.45 13.57 -2.41
N ARG A 153 -6.78 13.75 -2.39
CA ARG A 153 -7.46 14.37 -1.25
C ARG A 153 -7.61 13.38 -0.10
N GLY A 154 -7.18 13.80 1.10
CA GLY A 154 -7.60 13.22 2.36
C GLY A 154 -8.90 13.88 2.83
N TYR A 155 -9.74 13.11 3.50
CA TYR A 155 -10.87 13.69 4.21
C TYR A 155 -10.54 13.73 5.69
N ALA A 156 -10.68 14.90 6.32
CA ALA A 156 -10.72 14.99 7.77
C ALA A 156 -11.82 14.05 8.29
N PRO A 157 -11.66 13.43 9.48
CA PRO A 157 -12.71 12.61 10.06
C PRO A 157 -13.92 13.50 10.36
N THR A 158 -14.87 13.49 9.42
CA THR A 158 -16.20 14.02 9.64
C THR A 158 -17.12 12.84 9.87
N ASP A 159 -18.23 13.04 10.59
CA ASP A 159 -19.25 12.01 10.84
C ASP A 159 -19.73 11.31 9.55
N ALA A 160 -19.49 11.89 8.38
CA ALA A 160 -19.78 11.33 7.07
C ALA A 160 -18.90 10.12 6.71
N LEU A 161 -17.69 9.99 7.28
CA LEU A 161 -16.78 8.86 7.00
C LEU A 161 -17.18 7.59 7.78
N TYR A 162 -17.90 7.72 8.88
CA TYR A 162 -18.40 6.58 9.65
C TYR A 162 -19.46 5.75 8.93
N GLY A 163 -20.00 6.23 7.80
CA GLY A 163 -20.95 5.51 6.97
C GLY A 163 -20.39 4.96 5.66
N MET A 164 -19.10 5.16 5.39
CA MET A 164 -18.44 4.65 4.18
C MET A 164 -18.14 3.15 4.35
N SER A 165 -18.36 2.36 3.29
CA SER A 165 -17.96 0.96 3.29
C SER A 165 -16.42 0.86 3.34
N GLU A 166 -15.90 -0.20 3.95
CA GLU A 166 -14.45 -0.47 4.01
C GLU A 166 -13.82 -0.54 2.61
N ASP A 167 -14.60 -0.80 1.58
CA ASP A 167 -14.19 -0.83 0.18
C ASP A 167 -14.19 0.55 -0.51
N SER A 168 -14.60 1.62 0.18
CA SER A 168 -14.56 2.97 -0.39
C SER A 168 -13.11 3.45 -0.54
N PRO A 169 -12.70 3.96 -1.72
CA PRO A 169 -11.39 4.58 -1.90
C PRO A 169 -11.08 5.67 -0.87
N ASP A 170 -12.09 6.43 -0.48
CA ASP A 170 -11.97 7.55 0.46
C ASP A 170 -11.73 7.07 1.90
N SER A 171 -12.34 5.96 2.34
CA SER A 171 -12.08 5.39 3.66
C SER A 171 -10.63 4.88 3.77
N ASN A 172 -10.13 4.25 2.72
CA ASN A 172 -8.75 3.79 2.65
C ASN A 172 -7.74 4.94 2.71
N LEU A 173 -8.07 6.06 2.07
CA LEU A 173 -7.23 7.26 2.12
C LEU A 173 -7.21 7.85 3.54
N TYR A 174 -8.35 7.91 4.22
CA TYR A 174 -8.43 8.39 5.60
C TYR A 174 -7.55 7.58 6.56
N GLU A 175 -7.61 6.25 6.54
CA GLU A 175 -6.76 5.41 7.39
C GLU A 175 -5.27 5.60 7.08
N PHE A 176 -4.90 5.71 5.80
CA PHE A 176 -3.55 6.03 5.38
C PHE A 176 -3.06 7.36 5.95
N TRP A 177 -3.91 8.39 5.92
CA TRP A 177 -3.61 9.72 6.45
C TRP A 177 -3.57 9.78 7.97
N SER A 178 -4.37 8.99 8.65
CA SER A 178 -4.42 8.98 10.12
C SER A 178 -3.21 8.33 10.76
N TRP A 179 -2.47 7.52 10.01
CA TRP A 179 -1.26 6.87 10.50
C TRP A 179 -0.15 7.90 10.78
N TRP A 180 0.44 7.84 11.98
CA TRP A 180 1.32 8.89 12.49
C TRP A 180 2.48 9.32 11.57
N PRO A 181 3.25 8.43 10.90
CA PRO A 181 4.30 8.83 9.98
C PRO A 181 3.82 9.67 8.80
N ASN A 182 2.56 9.50 8.41
CA ASN A 182 1.98 10.15 7.24
C ASN A 182 1.48 11.58 7.52
N ARG A 183 1.46 12.02 8.79
CA ARG A 183 0.94 13.35 9.17
C ARG A 183 1.71 14.50 8.54
N HIS A 184 2.98 14.28 8.21
CA HIS A 184 3.82 15.30 7.59
C HIS A 184 3.65 15.40 6.07
N ALA A 185 2.95 14.44 5.47
CA ALA A 185 2.65 14.43 4.04
C ALA A 185 1.41 15.26 3.67
N TRP A 186 0.80 15.98 4.64
CA TRP A 186 -0.42 16.74 4.42
C TRP A 186 -0.11 18.16 3.97
N GLY A 187 -0.59 18.52 2.80
CA GLY A 187 -0.63 19.90 2.34
C GLY A 187 -1.73 20.71 3.02
N PRO A 188 -1.74 22.05 2.80
CA PRO A 188 -2.67 22.97 3.44
C PRO A 188 -4.15 22.75 3.07
N ASP A 189 -4.43 22.02 1.99
CA ASP A 189 -5.78 21.77 1.46
C ASP A 189 -6.25 20.33 1.67
N ASP A 190 -5.74 19.62 2.68
CA ASP A 190 -5.99 18.20 2.94
C ASP A 190 -5.65 17.30 1.73
N THR A 191 -4.57 17.64 1.03
CA THR A 191 -4.04 16.88 -0.09
C THR A 191 -2.67 16.30 0.25
N LEU A 192 -2.32 15.14 -0.35
CA LEU A 192 -0.95 14.62 -0.28
C LEU A 192 0.01 15.51 -1.08
N ASP A 193 1.18 15.80 -0.49
CA ASP A 193 2.26 16.53 -1.16
C ASP A 193 3.22 15.59 -1.89
N CYS A 194 3.10 14.28 -1.67
CA CYS A 194 3.98 13.26 -2.21
C CYS A 194 3.20 12.05 -2.74
N TRP A 195 3.90 11.09 -3.33
CA TRP A 195 3.32 9.79 -3.68
C TRP A 195 3.14 8.92 -2.45
N GLY A 196 2.07 8.13 -2.43
CA GLY A 196 1.80 7.15 -1.39
C GLY A 196 1.37 5.81 -1.97
N LEU A 197 1.78 4.72 -1.31
CA LEU A 197 1.33 3.36 -1.62
C LEU A 197 0.84 2.71 -0.33
N ARG A 198 -0.36 2.13 -0.34
CA ARG A 198 -0.94 1.45 0.81
C ARG A 198 -1.31 0.01 0.49
N SER A 199 -0.90 -0.92 1.35
CA SER A 199 -1.40 -2.29 1.35
C SER A 199 -2.80 -2.34 1.96
N LEU A 200 -3.78 -2.91 1.24
CA LEU A 200 -5.12 -3.11 1.76
C LEU A 200 -5.21 -4.32 2.70
N SER A 201 -4.23 -5.22 2.66
CA SER A 201 -4.19 -6.41 3.53
C SER A 201 -3.75 -6.08 4.96
N THR A 202 -2.85 -5.10 5.12
CA THR A 202 -2.23 -4.77 6.40
C THR A 202 -2.44 -3.31 6.82
N GLY A 203 -2.86 -2.46 5.91
CA GLY A 203 -2.94 -1.01 6.14
C GLY A 203 -1.59 -0.29 6.11
N TYR A 204 -0.46 -1.00 5.90
CA TYR A 204 0.86 -0.39 5.84
C TYR A 204 0.99 0.57 4.66
N GLY A 205 1.63 1.70 4.89
CA GLY A 205 1.76 2.78 3.92
C GLY A 205 3.19 3.23 3.70
N PHE A 206 3.53 3.41 2.44
CA PHE A 206 4.80 3.93 1.95
C PHE A 206 4.61 5.33 1.41
N LEU A 207 5.56 6.22 1.62
CA LEU A 207 5.58 7.58 1.07
C LEU A 207 6.85 7.83 0.27
N SER A 208 6.77 8.63 -0.80
CA SER A 208 7.97 9.19 -1.42
C SER A 208 8.57 10.29 -0.53
N GLU A 209 9.85 10.60 -0.74
CA GLU A 209 10.44 11.78 -0.10
C GLU A 209 9.66 13.05 -0.48
N MET A 210 9.43 13.90 0.50
CA MET A 210 8.81 15.22 0.35
C MET A 210 9.84 16.26 -0.10
#